data_87cfa92c71b7d81b53c9dc5945e93877
#
_entry.id   87cfa92c71b7d81b53c9dc5945e93877
#
_cell.length_a   1.000
_cell.length_b   1.000
_cell.length_c   1.000
_cell.angle_alpha   90.00
_cell.angle_beta   90.00
_cell.angle_gamma   90.00
#
_symmetry.space_group_name_H-M   'P 1'
#
loop_
_entity.id
_entity.type
_entity.pdbx_description
1 polymer ?
#
loop_
_entity_poly.entity_id
_entity_poly.type
_entity_poly.pdbx_seq_one_letter_code
_entity_poly.pdbx_strand_id
1 'polypeptide(L)'
;RRLAAASPNPQQGLDFFAIRDNTLNAFALPGGYIGVHTGLILAAESESELASVLGHEIAHVTQRHIAQLVGKQSQAGMVMLASVLVAILAARSNSQVAEAALAAGQAGALQSQLSFSRDMEHEADRVGLQTLEGAGFDVRGMPSFFERLQRAGRLYESNAPVYVRTHPLTTARIADMDNRVAQMRYRQV
;
A
#
# COMPACT_ATOMS: atom_id res chain seq x y z
N ARG A 1 -18.07 -1.83 -10.07
CA ARG A 1 -18.35 -3.12 -10.75
C ARG A 1 -17.33 -3.42 -11.85
N ARG A 2 -17.03 -2.48 -12.79
CA ARG A 2 -16.05 -2.69 -13.88
C ARG A 2 -14.69 -3.14 -13.35
N LEU A 3 -14.13 -2.43 -12.36
CA LEU A 3 -12.85 -2.79 -11.71
C LEU A 3 -12.89 -4.17 -11.05
N ALA A 4 -13.95 -4.49 -10.32
CA ALA A 4 -14.08 -5.79 -9.66
C ALA A 4 -14.10 -6.95 -10.68
N ALA A 5 -14.79 -6.77 -11.81
CA ALA A 5 -14.83 -7.76 -12.89
C ALA A 5 -13.49 -7.94 -13.60
N ALA A 6 -12.66 -6.89 -13.67
CA ALA A 6 -11.34 -6.91 -14.28
C ALA A 6 -10.21 -7.28 -13.30
N SER A 7 -10.51 -7.45 -12.02
CA SER A 7 -9.52 -7.82 -11.00
C SER A 7 -9.05 -9.27 -11.16
N PRO A 8 -7.86 -9.62 -10.62
CA PRO A 8 -7.33 -10.99 -10.70
C PRO A 8 -8.23 -12.06 -10.11
N ASN A 9 -9.13 -11.68 -9.19
CA ASN A 9 -10.09 -12.59 -8.59
C ASN A 9 -11.53 -12.02 -8.65
N PRO A 10 -12.20 -12.06 -9.81
CA PRO A 10 -13.54 -11.48 -10.00
C PRO A 10 -14.64 -12.13 -9.13
N GLN A 11 -14.39 -13.35 -8.65
CA GLN A 11 -15.31 -14.09 -7.77
C GLN A 11 -15.24 -13.64 -6.31
N GLN A 12 -14.22 -12.88 -5.94
CA GLN A 12 -14.10 -12.34 -4.59
C GLN A 12 -15.17 -11.27 -4.37
N GLY A 13 -15.98 -11.45 -3.32
CA GLY A 13 -16.94 -10.43 -2.90
C GLY A 13 -16.21 -9.14 -2.53
N LEU A 14 -16.59 -8.05 -3.17
CA LEU A 14 -16.05 -6.72 -2.89
C LEU A 14 -17.22 -5.78 -2.60
N ASP A 15 -17.22 -5.19 -1.41
CA ASP A 15 -18.19 -4.20 -0.97
C ASP A 15 -17.56 -2.81 -0.86
N PHE A 16 -18.14 -1.86 -1.59
CA PHE A 16 -17.65 -0.46 -1.62
C PHE A 16 -18.60 0.44 -0.85
N PHE A 17 -18.03 1.30 -0.01
CA PHE A 17 -18.80 2.29 0.72
C PHE A 17 -18.09 3.64 0.78
N ALA A 18 -18.88 4.71 0.77
CA ALA A 18 -18.37 6.08 0.91
C ALA A 18 -18.52 6.55 2.36
N ILE A 19 -17.50 7.25 2.84
CA ILE A 19 -17.50 7.90 4.16
C ILE A 19 -17.56 9.40 3.94
N ARG A 20 -18.50 10.05 4.61
CA ARG A 20 -18.62 11.51 4.59
C ARG A 20 -17.51 12.13 5.43
N ASP A 21 -16.37 12.34 4.81
CA ASP A 21 -15.17 12.92 5.40
C ASP A 21 -14.42 13.69 4.32
N ASN A 22 -13.93 14.89 4.66
CA ASN A 22 -13.23 15.77 3.71
C ASN A 22 -11.75 15.42 3.55
N THR A 23 -11.22 14.46 4.29
CA THR A 23 -9.83 14.02 4.13
C THR A 23 -9.65 13.20 2.86
N LEU A 24 -8.45 13.26 2.29
CA LEU A 24 -8.06 12.45 1.14
C LEU A 24 -7.66 11.06 1.64
N ASN A 25 -8.59 10.11 1.58
CA ASN A 25 -8.35 8.74 2.04
C ASN A 25 -9.18 7.70 1.30
N ALA A 26 -8.59 6.53 1.11
CA ALA A 26 -9.26 5.28 0.76
C ALA A 26 -8.53 4.14 1.46
N PHE A 27 -9.19 3.02 1.69
CA PHE A 27 -8.59 1.89 2.39
C PHE A 27 -9.34 0.60 2.11
N ALA A 28 -8.62 -0.50 2.18
CA ALA A 28 -9.16 -1.86 2.16
C ALA A 28 -9.22 -2.45 3.57
N LEU A 29 -10.26 -3.21 3.87
CA LEU A 29 -10.42 -3.96 5.11
C LEU A 29 -10.50 -5.47 4.83
N PRO A 30 -10.20 -6.32 5.82
CA PRO A 30 -10.42 -7.75 5.73
C PRO A 30 -11.87 -8.06 5.33
N GLY A 31 -12.06 -9.08 4.48
CA GLY A 31 -13.39 -9.47 4.00
C GLY A 31 -13.81 -8.83 2.68
N GLY A 32 -12.96 -7.97 2.08
CA GLY A 32 -13.25 -7.36 0.77
C GLY A 32 -13.99 -6.02 0.85
N TYR A 33 -14.01 -5.39 2.00
CA TYR A 33 -14.60 -4.07 2.18
C TYR A 33 -13.62 -2.98 1.76
N ILE A 34 -14.07 -2.05 0.92
CA ILE A 34 -13.26 -0.92 0.42
C ILE A 34 -14.00 0.37 0.74
N GLY A 35 -13.39 1.18 1.60
CA GLY A 35 -13.90 2.50 1.99
C GLY A 35 -13.22 3.62 1.20
N VAL A 36 -13.98 4.65 0.85
CA VAL A 36 -13.46 5.86 0.22
C VAL A 36 -14.08 7.10 0.88
N HIS A 37 -13.24 8.07 1.22
CA HIS A 37 -13.71 9.34 1.76
C HIS A 37 -14.20 10.26 0.66
N THR A 38 -15.26 11.02 0.96
CA THR A 38 -15.82 11.98 0.00
C THR A 38 -14.79 13.04 -0.43
N GLY A 39 -13.84 13.41 0.44
CA GLY A 39 -12.75 14.31 0.08
C GLY A 39 -11.89 13.79 -1.07
N LEU A 40 -11.58 12.50 -1.10
CA LEU A 40 -10.83 11.89 -2.20
C LEU A 40 -11.64 11.83 -3.48
N ILE A 41 -12.94 11.52 -3.40
CA ILE A 41 -13.85 11.52 -4.56
C ILE A 41 -13.90 12.90 -5.19
N LEU A 42 -13.99 13.96 -4.37
CA LEU A 42 -14.05 15.34 -4.85
C LEU A 42 -12.71 15.87 -5.39
N ALA A 43 -11.60 15.29 -4.97
CA ALA A 43 -10.26 15.66 -5.42
C ALA A 43 -9.88 15.00 -6.76
N ALA A 44 -10.57 13.94 -7.15
CA ALA A 44 -10.35 13.30 -8.44
C ALA A 44 -10.91 14.16 -9.57
N GLU A 45 -10.09 14.44 -10.60
CA GLU A 45 -10.45 15.25 -11.76
C GLU A 45 -11.09 14.41 -12.89
N SER A 46 -10.98 13.08 -12.78
CA SER A 46 -11.58 12.14 -13.73
C SER A 46 -12.03 10.86 -13.05
N GLU A 47 -12.93 10.13 -13.70
CA GLU A 47 -13.34 8.79 -13.24
C GLU A 47 -12.14 7.83 -13.19
N SER A 48 -11.20 7.96 -14.13
CA SER A 48 -9.99 7.13 -14.18
C SER A 48 -9.05 7.37 -13.00
N GLU A 49 -8.96 8.59 -12.49
CA GLU A 49 -8.20 8.89 -11.28
C GLU A 49 -8.82 8.26 -10.04
N LEU A 50 -10.14 8.38 -9.86
CA LEU A 50 -10.82 7.70 -8.77
C LEU A 50 -10.71 6.18 -8.91
N ALA A 51 -10.89 5.66 -10.12
CA ALA A 51 -10.75 4.25 -10.42
C ALA A 51 -9.34 3.73 -10.14
N SER A 52 -8.30 4.57 -10.30
CA SER A 52 -6.91 4.20 -10.01
C SER A 52 -6.69 3.88 -8.53
N VAL A 53 -7.20 4.72 -7.64
CA VAL A 53 -7.14 4.47 -6.20
C VAL A 53 -7.94 3.22 -5.83
N LEU A 54 -9.17 3.10 -6.33
CA LEU A 54 -9.99 1.91 -6.06
C LEU A 54 -9.36 0.63 -6.61
N GLY A 55 -8.68 0.69 -7.77
CA GLY A 55 -7.92 -0.41 -8.34
C GLY A 55 -6.75 -0.84 -7.46
N HIS A 56 -6.05 0.14 -6.86
CA HIS A 56 -4.99 -0.10 -5.89
C HIS A 56 -5.52 -0.78 -4.61
N GLU A 57 -6.64 -0.30 -4.06
CA GLU A 57 -7.28 -0.94 -2.89
C GLU A 57 -7.79 -2.35 -3.20
N ILE A 58 -8.36 -2.58 -4.38
CA ILE A 58 -8.74 -3.92 -4.86
C ILE A 58 -7.51 -4.84 -4.91
N ALA A 59 -6.35 -4.33 -5.34
CA ALA A 59 -5.13 -5.12 -5.36
C ALA A 59 -4.70 -5.53 -3.95
N HIS A 60 -4.78 -4.65 -2.95
CA HIS A 60 -4.51 -5.01 -1.56
C HIS A 60 -5.39 -6.15 -1.06
N VAL A 61 -6.67 -6.16 -1.45
CA VAL A 61 -7.61 -7.24 -1.09
C VAL A 61 -7.28 -8.53 -1.84
N THR A 62 -7.14 -8.47 -3.17
CA THR A 62 -6.96 -9.67 -4.01
C THR A 62 -5.61 -10.34 -3.81
N GLN A 63 -4.57 -9.58 -3.49
CA GLN A 63 -3.24 -10.07 -3.13
C GLN A 63 -3.11 -10.43 -1.64
N ARG A 64 -4.18 -10.25 -0.85
CA ARG A 64 -4.24 -10.58 0.58
C ARG A 64 -3.16 -9.89 1.43
N HIS A 65 -2.81 -8.65 1.11
CA HIS A 65 -1.73 -7.92 1.77
C HIS A 65 -1.96 -7.78 3.28
N ILE A 66 -3.21 -7.57 3.72
CA ILE A 66 -3.54 -7.47 5.15
C ILE A 66 -3.24 -8.79 5.88
N ALA A 67 -3.62 -9.93 5.29
CA ALA A 67 -3.35 -11.25 5.88
C ALA A 67 -1.84 -11.54 5.92
N GLN A 68 -1.10 -11.17 4.89
CA GLN A 68 0.35 -11.28 4.84
C GLN A 68 1.03 -10.40 5.89
N LEU A 69 0.53 -9.16 6.10
CA LEU A 69 1.04 -8.25 7.12
C LEU A 69 0.89 -8.83 8.52
N VAL A 70 -0.27 -9.41 8.83
CA VAL A 70 -0.53 -10.09 10.12
C VAL A 70 0.42 -11.28 10.30
N GLY A 71 0.63 -12.08 9.24
CA GLY A 71 1.60 -13.19 9.28
C GLY A 71 3.03 -12.72 9.51
N LYS A 72 3.45 -11.61 8.90
CA LYS A 72 4.79 -11.03 9.08
C LYS A 72 4.99 -10.45 10.49
N GLN A 73 3.95 -9.88 11.10
CA GLN A 73 4.02 -9.42 12.49
C GLN A 73 4.32 -10.58 13.45
N SER A 74 3.75 -11.76 13.24
CA SER A 74 4.05 -12.94 14.05
C SER A 74 5.49 -13.42 13.86
N GLN A 75 6.04 -13.38 12.65
CA GLN A 75 7.45 -13.67 12.38
C GLN A 75 8.40 -12.68 13.06
N ALA A 76 8.10 -11.38 12.97
CA ALA A 76 8.90 -10.36 13.67
C ALA A 76 8.91 -10.56 15.18
N GLY A 77 7.79 -10.98 15.76
CA GLY A 77 7.68 -11.36 17.17
C GLY A 77 8.59 -12.55 17.53
N MET A 78 8.69 -13.57 16.67
CA MET A 78 9.59 -14.70 16.88
C MET A 78 11.07 -14.29 16.80
N VAL A 79 11.45 -13.44 15.85
CA VAL A 79 12.81 -12.89 15.73
C VAL A 79 13.18 -12.09 16.98
N MET A 80 12.24 -11.28 17.48
CA MET A 80 12.43 -10.51 18.70
C MET A 80 12.61 -11.40 19.93
N LEU A 81 11.81 -12.45 20.09
CA LEU A 81 11.97 -13.45 21.14
C LEU A 81 13.36 -14.13 21.08
N ALA A 82 13.80 -14.54 19.89
CA ALA A 82 15.11 -15.13 19.69
C ALA A 82 16.23 -14.16 20.08
N SER A 83 16.13 -12.87 19.71
CA SER A 83 17.13 -11.86 20.08
C SER A 83 17.20 -11.63 21.60
N VAL A 84 16.05 -11.66 22.28
CA VAL A 84 15.99 -11.59 23.77
C VAL A 84 16.69 -12.79 24.41
N LEU A 85 16.46 -14.01 23.90
CA LEU A 85 17.12 -15.21 24.41
C LEU A 85 18.65 -15.14 24.23
N VAL A 86 19.11 -14.70 23.06
CA VAL A 86 20.55 -14.48 22.80
C VAL A 86 21.10 -13.41 23.74
N ALA A 87 20.40 -12.33 23.97
CA ALA A 87 20.81 -11.27 24.90
C ALA A 87 20.93 -11.77 26.34
N ILE A 88 19.98 -12.59 26.82
CA ILE A 88 20.03 -13.18 28.17
C ILE A 88 21.26 -14.10 28.32
N LEU A 89 21.55 -14.92 27.30
CA LEU A 89 22.72 -15.82 27.32
C LEU A 89 24.04 -15.03 27.29
N ALA A 90 24.11 -13.98 26.44
CA ALA A 90 25.28 -13.12 26.29
C ALA A 90 25.55 -12.25 27.53
N ALA A 91 24.50 -11.83 28.24
CA ALA A 91 24.62 -10.96 29.43
C ALA A 91 25.47 -11.54 30.56
N ARG A 92 25.58 -12.89 30.59
CA ARG A 92 26.45 -13.60 31.56
C ARG A 92 27.93 -13.42 31.27
N SER A 93 28.33 -13.14 30.03
CA SER A 93 29.71 -13.01 29.61
C SER A 93 30.07 -11.58 29.16
N ASN A 94 29.18 -10.87 28.53
CA ASN A 94 29.40 -9.51 28.01
C ASN A 94 28.08 -8.75 27.80
N SER A 95 27.85 -7.70 28.60
CA SER A 95 26.66 -6.87 28.51
C SER A 95 26.55 -6.11 27.19
N GLN A 96 27.67 -5.72 26.57
CA GLN A 96 27.66 -5.02 25.27
C GLN A 96 27.16 -5.92 24.13
N VAL A 97 27.48 -7.20 24.18
CA VAL A 97 26.97 -8.20 23.21
C VAL A 97 25.48 -8.41 23.41
N ALA A 98 25.00 -8.39 24.64
CA ALA A 98 23.55 -8.48 24.92
C ALA A 98 22.77 -7.29 24.37
N GLU A 99 23.24 -6.06 24.57
CA GLU A 99 22.65 -4.85 24.02
C GLU A 99 22.67 -4.84 22.50
N ALA A 100 23.80 -5.24 21.89
CA ALA A 100 23.93 -5.33 20.44
C ALA A 100 22.95 -6.37 19.84
N ALA A 101 22.73 -7.51 20.49
CA ALA A 101 21.78 -8.52 20.03
C ALA A 101 20.33 -8.01 20.04
N LEU A 102 19.93 -7.27 21.09
CA LEU A 102 18.60 -6.67 21.17
C LEU A 102 18.41 -5.59 20.09
N ALA A 103 19.39 -4.69 19.93
CA ALA A 103 19.36 -3.64 18.93
C ALA A 103 19.30 -4.22 17.50
N ALA A 104 20.08 -5.24 17.20
CA ALA A 104 20.07 -5.93 15.91
C ALA A 104 18.73 -6.61 15.63
N GLY A 105 18.12 -7.26 16.65
CA GLY A 105 16.81 -7.88 16.52
C GLY A 105 15.70 -6.85 16.20
N GLN A 106 15.70 -5.71 16.89
CA GLN A 106 14.74 -4.62 16.65
C GLN A 106 14.93 -4.00 15.26
N ALA A 107 16.17 -3.67 14.90
CA ALA A 107 16.49 -3.07 13.61
C ALA A 107 16.14 -4.03 12.45
N GLY A 108 16.45 -5.32 12.58
CA GLY A 108 16.13 -6.35 11.60
C GLY A 108 14.62 -6.55 11.40
N ALA A 109 13.86 -6.57 12.50
CA ALA A 109 12.40 -6.69 12.46
C ALA A 109 11.77 -5.46 11.76
N LEU A 110 12.20 -4.25 12.14
CA LEU A 110 11.73 -3.01 11.52
C LEU A 110 12.08 -2.94 10.04
N GLN A 111 13.32 -3.25 9.66
CA GLN A 111 13.77 -3.24 8.28
C GLN A 111 13.00 -4.26 7.43
N SER A 112 12.74 -5.45 7.96
CA SER A 112 11.94 -6.47 7.27
C SER A 112 10.51 -6.00 7.05
N GLN A 113 9.90 -5.37 8.04
CA GLN A 113 8.54 -4.84 7.92
C GLN A 113 8.44 -3.70 6.89
N LEU A 114 9.39 -2.76 6.90
CA LEU A 114 9.44 -1.65 5.94
C LEU A 114 9.66 -2.14 4.50
N SER A 115 10.55 -3.09 4.30
CA SER A 115 10.80 -3.68 2.97
C SER A 115 9.56 -4.40 2.45
N PHE A 116 8.93 -5.21 3.29
CA PHE A 116 7.71 -5.94 2.94
C PHE A 116 6.55 -5.00 2.62
N SER A 117 6.38 -3.91 3.37
CA SER A 117 5.36 -2.90 3.08
C SER A 117 5.59 -2.24 1.71
N ARG A 118 6.83 -1.90 1.37
CA ARG A 118 7.16 -1.34 0.04
C ARG A 118 6.85 -2.31 -1.10
N ASP A 119 7.18 -3.58 -0.92
CA ASP A 119 6.92 -4.61 -1.93
C ASP A 119 5.41 -4.77 -2.18
N MET A 120 4.60 -4.73 -1.12
CA MET A 120 3.14 -4.75 -1.23
C MET A 120 2.59 -3.54 -1.99
N GLU A 121 3.14 -2.34 -1.73
CA GLU A 121 2.73 -1.12 -2.44
C GLU A 121 3.07 -1.20 -3.94
N HIS A 122 4.28 -1.66 -4.30
CA HIS A 122 4.67 -1.88 -5.69
C HIS A 122 3.79 -2.96 -6.38
N GLU A 123 3.44 -4.01 -5.66
CA GLU A 123 2.53 -5.03 -6.18
C GLU A 123 1.11 -4.48 -6.37
N ALA A 124 0.61 -3.70 -5.41
CA ALA A 124 -0.70 -3.06 -5.52
C ALA A 124 -0.77 -2.07 -6.67
N ASP A 125 0.29 -1.29 -6.91
CA ASP A 125 0.40 -0.41 -8.07
C ASP A 125 0.34 -1.20 -9.38
N ARG A 126 1.13 -2.26 -9.49
CA ARG A 126 1.18 -3.11 -10.70
C ARG A 126 -0.16 -3.78 -10.99
N VAL A 127 -0.75 -4.41 -10.00
CA VAL A 127 -2.04 -5.13 -10.13
C VAL A 127 -3.19 -4.13 -10.33
N GLY A 128 -3.13 -2.99 -9.65
CA GLY A 128 -4.08 -1.89 -9.81
C GLY A 128 -4.08 -1.34 -11.23
N LEU A 129 -2.90 -1.08 -11.84
CA LEU A 129 -2.77 -0.66 -13.24
C LEU A 129 -3.35 -1.70 -14.22
N GLN A 130 -3.07 -2.98 -14.03
CA GLN A 130 -3.62 -4.05 -14.86
C GLN A 130 -5.15 -4.11 -14.75
N THR A 131 -5.68 -3.94 -13.54
CA THR A 131 -7.13 -3.89 -13.29
C THR A 131 -7.77 -2.68 -13.96
N LEU A 132 -7.09 -1.52 -13.94
CA LEU A 132 -7.52 -0.29 -14.60
C LEU A 132 -7.63 -0.51 -16.13
N GLU A 133 -6.57 -1.04 -16.75
CA GLU A 133 -6.50 -1.36 -18.18
C GLU A 133 -7.60 -2.34 -18.57
N GLY A 134 -7.72 -3.46 -17.84
CA GLY A 134 -8.75 -4.49 -18.08
C GLY A 134 -10.18 -3.98 -17.92
N ALA A 135 -10.40 -2.98 -17.07
CA ALA A 135 -11.69 -2.31 -16.88
C ALA A 135 -11.96 -1.20 -17.92
N GLY A 136 -11.02 -0.90 -18.82
CA GLY A 136 -11.14 0.13 -19.86
C GLY A 136 -11.08 1.57 -19.32
N PHE A 137 -10.39 1.80 -18.20
CA PHE A 137 -10.08 3.15 -17.70
C PHE A 137 -8.74 3.63 -18.24
N ASP A 138 -8.54 4.95 -18.26
CA ASP A 138 -7.26 5.53 -18.64
C ASP A 138 -6.20 5.24 -17.57
N VAL A 139 -5.23 4.39 -17.92
CA VAL A 139 -4.15 3.98 -17.00
C VAL A 139 -3.27 5.15 -16.54
N ARG A 140 -3.21 6.25 -17.33
CA ARG A 140 -2.48 7.47 -16.96
C ARG A 140 -3.08 8.18 -15.76
N GLY A 141 -4.33 7.89 -15.42
CA GLY A 141 -4.99 8.41 -14.22
C GLY A 141 -4.27 8.02 -12.92
N MET A 142 -3.61 6.86 -12.87
CA MET A 142 -2.90 6.43 -11.67
C MET A 142 -1.66 7.29 -11.38
N PRO A 143 -0.63 7.36 -12.22
CA PRO A 143 0.54 8.19 -11.94
C PRO A 143 0.17 9.67 -11.78
N SER A 144 -0.72 10.20 -12.61
CA SER A 144 -1.18 11.59 -12.54
C SER A 144 -1.79 11.94 -11.18
N PHE A 145 -2.72 11.14 -10.70
CA PHE A 145 -3.38 11.38 -9.41
C PHE A 145 -2.44 11.17 -8.23
N PHE A 146 -1.61 10.13 -8.27
CA PHE A 146 -0.65 9.82 -7.21
C PHE A 146 0.43 10.91 -7.10
N GLU A 147 0.88 11.46 -8.22
CA GLU A 147 1.80 12.60 -8.22
C GLU A 147 1.17 13.85 -7.58
N ARG A 148 -0.11 14.10 -7.85
CA ARG A 148 -0.86 15.21 -7.22
C ARG A 148 -0.99 14.99 -5.71
N LEU A 149 -1.34 13.79 -5.26
CA LEU A 149 -1.40 13.43 -3.84
C LEU A 149 -0.04 13.56 -3.15
N GLN A 150 1.04 13.14 -3.84
CA GLN A 150 2.41 13.30 -3.32
C GLN A 150 2.77 14.77 -3.14
N ARG A 151 2.47 15.63 -4.13
CA ARG A 151 2.72 17.08 -4.04
C ARG A 151 1.93 17.71 -2.89
N ALA A 152 0.68 17.35 -2.73
CA ALA A 152 -0.15 17.79 -1.61
C ALA A 152 0.47 17.35 -0.26
N GLY A 153 0.99 16.14 -0.18
CA GLY A 153 1.68 15.64 1.02
C GLY A 153 2.94 16.42 1.38
N ARG A 154 3.72 16.86 0.38
CA ARG A 154 4.94 17.67 0.60
C ARG A 154 4.67 19.09 1.08
N LEU A 155 3.57 19.70 0.65
CA LEU A 155 3.18 21.06 1.03
C LEU A 155 2.69 21.13 2.49
N TYR A 156 2.29 20.02 3.07
CA TYR A 156 1.72 19.92 4.41
C TYR A 156 2.49 18.89 5.26
N GLU A 157 3.79 19.11 5.51
CA GLU A 157 4.66 18.17 6.26
C GLU A 157 4.06 17.69 7.59
N SER A 158 3.33 18.57 8.30
CA SER A 158 2.63 18.23 9.55
C SER A 158 1.23 17.63 9.34
N ASN A 159 0.62 17.76 8.14
CA ASN A 159 -0.74 17.36 7.82
C ASN A 159 -0.86 16.65 6.46
N ALA A 160 0.13 15.82 6.11
CA ALA A 160 0.05 15.03 4.88
C ALA A 160 -1.28 14.24 4.81
N PRO A 161 -1.91 14.15 3.63
CA PRO A 161 -3.16 13.39 3.45
C PRO A 161 -3.05 12.00 4.07
N VAL A 162 -4.14 11.54 4.69
CA VAL A 162 -4.17 10.22 5.36
C VAL A 162 -3.75 9.12 4.41
N TYR A 163 -4.21 9.16 3.17
CA TYR A 163 -3.83 8.22 2.11
C TYR A 163 -2.31 8.15 1.91
N VAL A 164 -1.63 9.29 1.82
CA VAL A 164 -0.17 9.34 1.61
C VAL A 164 0.61 8.81 2.82
N ARG A 165 0.03 8.92 4.03
CA ARG A 165 0.65 8.38 5.25
C ARG A 165 0.53 6.86 5.34
N THR A 166 -0.59 6.29 4.89
CA THR A 166 -0.83 4.84 4.88
C THR A 166 -0.23 4.16 3.65
N HIS A 167 -0.18 4.87 2.52
CA HIS A 167 0.39 4.44 1.23
C HIS A 167 1.48 5.41 0.78
N PRO A 168 2.72 5.32 1.28
CA PRO A 168 3.77 6.29 0.98
C PRO A 168 4.07 6.38 -0.51
N LEU A 169 3.74 7.53 -1.12
CA LEU A 169 3.93 7.79 -2.54
C LEU A 169 5.36 8.30 -2.80
N THR A 170 6.28 7.37 -3.00
CA THR A 170 7.67 7.70 -3.33
C THR A 170 7.84 8.05 -4.81
N THR A 171 8.88 8.83 -5.12
CA THR A 171 9.24 9.14 -6.51
C THR A 171 9.53 7.86 -7.31
N ALA A 172 10.11 6.84 -6.66
CA ALA A 172 10.38 5.55 -7.29
C ALA A 172 9.10 4.81 -7.71
N ARG A 173 8.04 4.82 -6.87
CA ARG A 173 6.74 4.23 -7.21
C ARG A 173 6.10 4.95 -8.39
N ILE A 174 6.11 6.28 -8.40
CA ILE A 174 5.54 7.08 -9.50
C ILE A 174 6.29 6.79 -10.80
N ALA A 175 7.62 6.78 -10.77
CA ALA A 175 8.43 6.47 -11.95
C ALA A 175 8.20 5.04 -12.47
N ASP A 176 8.01 4.05 -11.59
CA ASP A 176 7.66 2.68 -12.00
C ASP A 176 6.29 2.62 -12.67
N MET A 177 5.29 3.34 -12.11
CA MET A 177 3.96 3.45 -12.74
C MET A 177 4.02 4.10 -14.12
N ASP A 178 4.76 5.21 -14.28
CA ASP A 178 4.96 5.88 -15.57
C ASP A 178 5.60 4.95 -16.61
N ASN A 179 6.63 4.21 -16.21
CA ASN A 179 7.30 3.24 -17.08
C ASN A 179 6.35 2.11 -17.52
N ARG A 180 5.48 1.63 -16.62
CA ARG A 180 4.47 0.61 -16.94
C ARG A 180 3.42 1.15 -17.88
N VAL A 181 2.89 2.35 -17.59
CA VAL A 181 1.90 3.04 -18.43
C VAL A 181 2.42 3.25 -19.85
N ALA A 182 3.70 3.63 -20.01
CA ALA A 182 4.33 3.79 -21.31
C ALA A 182 4.37 2.48 -22.16
N GLN A 183 4.31 1.32 -21.50
CA GLN A 183 4.30 0.00 -22.14
C GLN A 183 2.89 -0.56 -22.37
N MET A 184 1.88 0.00 -21.71
CA MET A 184 0.50 -0.43 -21.82
C MET A 184 -0.17 0.12 -23.08
N ARG A 185 -1.01 -0.71 -23.70
CA ARG A 185 -1.79 -0.31 -24.87
C ARG A 185 -3.16 0.22 -24.44
N TYR A 186 -3.18 1.43 -23.91
CA TYR A 186 -4.45 2.06 -23.62
C TYR A 186 -5.25 2.29 -24.91
N ARG A 187 -6.44 1.74 -25.01
CA ARG A 187 -7.45 2.07 -26.00
C ARG A 187 -8.61 2.73 -25.27
N GLN A 188 -8.85 3.99 -25.58
CA GLN A 188 -10.07 4.66 -25.15
C GLN A 188 -11.27 3.93 -25.79
N VAL A 189 -12.15 3.36 -24.98
CA VAL A 189 -13.41 2.70 -25.40
C VAL A 189 -14.52 3.72 -25.31
#